data_08171325646c5c1157593751fcbd846f
#
_entry.id   08171325646c5c1157593751fcbd846f
#
_cell.length_a   1.000
_cell.length_b   1.000
_cell.length_c   1.000
_cell.angle_alpha   90.00
_cell.angle_beta   90.00
_cell.angle_gamma   90.00
#
_symmetry.space_group_name_H-M   'P 1'
#
loop_
_entity.id
_entity.type
_entity.pdbx_description
1 polymer ?
#
loop_
_entity_poly.entity_id
_entity_poly.type
_entity_poly.pdbx_seq_one_letter_code
_entity_poly.pdbx_strand_id
1 'polypeptide(L)'
;WALATGGTLEDRPRYNKTRCFETFPFPADDTGFDANSPLAATLRARAEAIDAHRKQVLASAAGQQAGLTLTGLYNVLDALRAGRPLSAKEKLHHDTGLVGVLQSLHDELDAAVLQAYGWQDLGAVPWADETARQAWTESLLERLVTLNARRAADEARGLVRWLRPEFQDPDRRAVAASIPTDAIHQTGSQPELQGSVDGGDADTTPDSATASSAPIVVERRPWPADLPEQMRATAEVLAASPIPLSIDVLAEHFKGQGPWKKRLPQILETLEAVGRAIKVPEAGIVRWTRA
;
A
#
# COMPACT_ATOMS: atom_id res chain seq x y z
N TRP A 1 6.80 4.05 -11.91
CA TRP A 1 6.80 4.29 -10.46
C TRP A 1 7.68 3.30 -9.73
N ALA A 2 7.43 2.00 -9.79
CA ALA A 2 8.21 1.00 -9.05
C ALA A 2 9.71 1.02 -9.37
N LEU A 3 10.10 1.27 -10.61
CA LEU A 3 11.51 1.43 -11.01
C LEU A 3 12.14 2.72 -10.46
N ALA A 4 11.35 3.78 -10.32
CA ALA A 4 11.81 5.08 -9.83
C ALA A 4 11.87 5.15 -8.29
N THR A 5 10.91 4.54 -7.59
CA THR A 5 10.78 4.61 -6.12
C THR A 5 11.32 3.40 -5.39
N GLY A 6 11.43 2.26 -6.07
CA GLY A 6 12.04 1.03 -5.57
C GLY A 6 13.52 1.22 -5.26
N GLY A 7 14.19 0.18 -4.95
CA GLY A 7 15.64 0.15 -4.85
C GLY A 7 16.20 -0.78 -5.90
N THR A 8 17.50 -0.86 -5.96
CA THR A 8 18.21 -1.90 -6.70
C THR A 8 18.89 -2.84 -5.73
N LEU A 9 18.96 -4.10 -6.09
CA LEU A 9 19.85 -5.08 -5.47
C LEU A 9 20.82 -5.49 -6.56
N GLU A 10 22.05 -5.04 -6.46
CA GLU A 10 23.00 -5.07 -7.59
C GLU A 10 22.39 -4.30 -8.78
N ASP A 11 22.37 -4.89 -9.98
CA ASP A 11 21.79 -4.31 -11.19
C ASP A 11 20.30 -4.65 -11.39
N ARG A 12 19.65 -5.28 -10.40
CA ARG A 12 18.27 -5.75 -10.53
C ARG A 12 17.30 -4.84 -9.78
N PRO A 13 16.20 -4.41 -10.42
CA PRO A 13 15.16 -3.65 -9.74
C PRO A 13 14.55 -4.47 -8.60
N ARG A 14 14.43 -3.85 -7.43
CA ARG A 14 13.79 -4.45 -6.26
C ARG A 14 12.45 -3.78 -5.99
N TYR A 15 11.37 -4.56 -6.03
CA TYR A 15 10.06 -4.09 -5.59
C TYR A 15 9.99 -4.11 -4.07
N ASN A 16 9.74 -2.95 -3.47
CA ASN A 16 9.51 -2.82 -2.04
C ASN A 16 8.07 -2.33 -1.83
N LYS A 17 7.27 -3.11 -1.11
CA LYS A 17 5.84 -2.82 -0.87
C LYS A 17 5.63 -1.43 -0.29
N THR A 18 6.38 -1.06 0.74
CA THR A 18 6.22 0.22 1.45
C THR A 18 6.65 1.43 0.60
N ARG A 19 7.57 1.24 -0.34
CA ARG A 19 8.05 2.32 -1.21
C ARG A 19 7.36 2.35 -2.57
N CYS A 20 6.92 1.20 -3.08
CA CYS A 20 6.37 1.10 -4.43
C CYS A 20 4.84 1.06 -4.45
N PHE A 21 4.22 0.36 -3.48
CA PHE A 21 2.77 0.19 -3.46
C PHE A 21 2.09 1.17 -2.51
N GLU A 22 2.55 1.27 -1.27
CA GLU A 22 1.89 2.09 -0.25
C GLU A 22 2.00 3.60 -0.55
N THR A 23 3.03 4.01 -1.26
CA THR A 23 3.20 5.41 -1.70
C THR A 23 2.61 5.69 -3.08
N PHE A 24 2.07 4.68 -3.78
CA PHE A 24 1.50 4.89 -5.11
C PHE A 24 0.17 5.65 -5.01
N PRO A 25 0.00 6.77 -5.71
CA PRO A 25 -1.19 7.59 -5.62
C PRO A 25 -2.31 7.04 -6.53
N PHE A 26 -3.00 5.99 -6.10
CA PHE A 26 -4.13 5.40 -6.83
C PHE A 26 -5.24 6.42 -7.12
N PRO A 27 -6.05 6.26 -8.20
CA PRO A 27 -7.21 7.11 -8.44
C PRO A 27 -8.16 7.10 -7.24
N ALA A 28 -8.67 8.28 -6.86
CA ALA A 28 -9.59 8.46 -5.75
C ALA A 28 -10.50 9.68 -5.99
N ASP A 29 -11.28 10.06 -5.01
CA ASP A 29 -12.17 11.22 -5.03
C ASP A 29 -11.49 12.52 -5.48
N ASP A 30 -10.26 12.73 -5.07
CA ASP A 30 -9.46 13.92 -5.41
C ASP A 30 -8.95 13.93 -6.88
N THR A 31 -9.08 12.83 -7.60
CA THR A 31 -8.89 12.75 -9.06
C THR A 31 -10.23 12.74 -9.81
N GLY A 32 -11.35 12.85 -9.10
CA GLY A 32 -12.69 12.73 -9.67
C GLY A 32 -13.14 11.28 -9.91
N PHE A 33 -12.42 10.31 -9.37
CA PHE A 33 -12.75 8.89 -9.52
C PHE A 33 -13.71 8.45 -8.41
N ASP A 34 -14.87 7.90 -8.81
CA ASP A 34 -15.81 7.23 -7.92
C ASP A 34 -15.68 5.71 -8.07
N ALA A 35 -15.39 5.03 -6.96
CA ALA A 35 -15.26 3.56 -6.89
C ALA A 35 -16.54 2.79 -7.23
N ASN A 36 -17.71 3.45 -7.19
CA ASN A 36 -19.01 2.89 -7.54
C ASN A 36 -19.47 3.29 -8.96
N SER A 37 -18.65 4.02 -9.71
CA SER A 37 -18.98 4.50 -11.05
C SER A 37 -18.97 3.37 -12.09
N PRO A 38 -19.63 3.57 -13.24
CA PRO A 38 -19.48 2.69 -14.40
C PRO A 38 -18.03 2.51 -14.85
N LEU A 39 -17.19 3.55 -14.69
CA LEU A 39 -15.76 3.49 -14.99
C LEU A 39 -15.03 2.50 -14.07
N ALA A 40 -15.35 2.48 -12.78
CA ALA A 40 -14.78 1.51 -11.85
C ALA A 40 -15.19 0.07 -12.21
N ALA A 41 -16.43 -0.14 -12.65
CA ALA A 41 -16.89 -1.42 -13.17
C ALA A 41 -16.12 -1.84 -14.44
N THR A 42 -15.88 -0.89 -15.34
CA THR A 42 -15.09 -1.12 -16.57
C THR A 42 -13.66 -1.51 -16.24
N LEU A 43 -12.98 -0.78 -15.35
CA LEU A 43 -11.60 -1.11 -14.90
C LEU A 43 -11.51 -2.52 -14.36
N ARG A 44 -12.46 -2.90 -13.48
CA ARG A 44 -12.54 -4.24 -12.91
C ARG A 44 -12.74 -5.31 -14.00
N ALA A 45 -13.71 -5.10 -14.89
CA ALA A 45 -14.01 -6.04 -15.96
C ALA A 45 -12.82 -6.23 -16.91
N ARG A 46 -12.09 -5.17 -17.27
CA ARG A 46 -10.89 -5.27 -18.14
C ARG A 46 -9.74 -5.98 -17.44
N ALA A 47 -9.49 -5.71 -16.16
CA ALA A 47 -8.47 -6.40 -15.38
C ALA A 47 -8.78 -7.91 -15.24
N GLU A 48 -10.03 -8.27 -14.98
CA GLU A 48 -10.50 -9.66 -14.92
C GLU A 48 -10.38 -10.35 -16.29
N ALA A 49 -10.72 -9.66 -17.39
CA ALA A 49 -10.61 -10.18 -18.74
C ALA A 49 -9.15 -10.49 -19.13
N ILE A 50 -8.19 -9.65 -18.75
CA ILE A 50 -6.76 -9.91 -18.95
C ILE A 50 -6.32 -11.16 -18.18
N ASP A 51 -6.72 -11.30 -16.92
CA ASP A 51 -6.37 -12.47 -16.11
C ASP A 51 -7.00 -13.75 -16.66
N ALA A 52 -8.28 -13.70 -17.02
CA ALA A 52 -9.01 -14.82 -17.62
C ALA A 52 -8.37 -15.23 -18.95
N HIS A 53 -8.06 -14.27 -19.83
CA HIS A 53 -7.40 -14.52 -21.11
C HIS A 53 -6.07 -15.24 -20.93
N ARG A 54 -5.18 -14.72 -20.07
CA ARG A 54 -3.88 -15.33 -19.79
C ARG A 54 -4.02 -16.77 -19.28
N LYS A 55 -4.91 -17.01 -18.33
CA LYS A 55 -5.19 -18.35 -17.80
C LYS A 55 -5.70 -19.29 -18.87
N GLN A 56 -6.65 -18.83 -19.67
CA GLN A 56 -7.26 -19.63 -20.76
C GLN A 56 -6.24 -20.06 -21.81
N VAL A 57 -5.43 -19.12 -22.34
CA VAL A 57 -4.48 -19.45 -23.42
C VAL A 57 -3.34 -20.34 -22.92
N LEU A 58 -2.85 -20.12 -21.69
CA LEU A 58 -1.81 -20.95 -21.08
C LEU A 58 -2.29 -22.35 -20.74
N ALA A 59 -3.57 -22.53 -20.37
CA ALA A 59 -4.17 -23.82 -20.07
C ALA A 59 -4.64 -24.58 -21.33
N SER A 60 -4.75 -23.90 -22.48
CA SER A 60 -5.23 -24.51 -23.70
C SER A 60 -4.27 -25.60 -24.24
N ALA A 61 -4.79 -26.61 -24.88
CA ALA A 61 -3.98 -27.69 -25.53
C ALA A 61 -2.98 -27.10 -26.55
N ALA A 62 -3.42 -26.13 -27.36
CA ALA A 62 -2.56 -25.44 -28.31
C ALA A 62 -1.43 -24.65 -27.62
N GLY A 63 -1.74 -23.94 -26.53
CA GLY A 63 -0.74 -23.18 -25.73
C GLY A 63 0.30 -24.11 -25.12
N GLN A 64 -0.14 -25.22 -24.53
CA GLN A 64 0.76 -26.22 -23.93
C GLN A 64 1.65 -26.89 -25.02
N GLN A 65 1.09 -27.24 -26.14
CA GLN A 65 1.83 -27.84 -27.26
C GLN A 65 2.86 -26.86 -27.86
N ALA A 66 2.52 -25.58 -27.92
CA ALA A 66 3.43 -24.51 -28.37
C ALA A 66 4.49 -24.14 -27.33
N GLY A 67 4.44 -24.69 -26.11
CA GLY A 67 5.31 -24.29 -24.97
C GLY A 67 5.09 -22.84 -24.59
N LEU A 68 3.84 -22.37 -24.66
CA LEU A 68 3.47 -20.99 -24.32
C LEU A 68 3.69 -20.73 -22.83
N THR A 69 4.31 -19.63 -22.51
CA THR A 69 4.53 -19.16 -21.15
C THR A 69 4.04 -17.72 -21.00
N LEU A 70 3.80 -17.28 -19.77
CA LEU A 70 3.43 -15.89 -19.53
C LEU A 70 4.50 -14.92 -20.07
N THR A 71 5.77 -15.21 -19.84
CA THR A 71 6.88 -14.44 -20.40
C THR A 71 6.86 -14.45 -21.95
N GLY A 72 6.57 -15.61 -22.56
CA GLY A 72 6.46 -15.72 -24.02
C GLY A 72 5.34 -14.86 -24.59
N LEU A 73 4.17 -14.80 -23.92
CA LEU A 73 3.06 -13.92 -24.30
C LEU A 73 3.49 -12.44 -24.31
N TYR A 74 4.10 -11.99 -23.21
CA TYR A 74 4.49 -10.58 -23.07
C TYR A 74 5.69 -10.18 -23.94
N ASN A 75 6.63 -11.08 -24.21
CA ASN A 75 7.71 -10.82 -25.17
C ASN A 75 7.16 -10.60 -26.59
N VAL A 76 6.11 -11.35 -26.97
CA VAL A 76 5.44 -11.15 -28.26
C VAL A 76 4.65 -9.83 -28.26
N LEU A 77 3.95 -9.51 -27.16
CA LEU A 77 3.26 -8.23 -27.02
C LEU A 77 4.21 -7.04 -27.16
N ASP A 78 5.37 -7.10 -26.49
CA ASP A 78 6.40 -6.07 -26.58
C ASP A 78 6.95 -5.92 -28.01
N ALA A 79 7.14 -7.05 -28.71
CA ALA A 79 7.57 -7.04 -30.10
C ALA A 79 6.52 -6.37 -31.02
N LEU A 80 5.24 -6.66 -30.82
CA LEU A 80 4.14 -6.03 -31.57
C LEU A 80 4.09 -4.52 -31.31
N ARG A 81 4.17 -4.12 -30.05
CA ARG A 81 4.17 -2.71 -29.62
C ARG A 81 5.36 -1.93 -30.19
N ALA A 82 6.52 -2.56 -30.26
CA ALA A 82 7.71 -1.98 -30.87
C ALA A 82 7.72 -2.02 -32.42
N GLY A 83 6.69 -2.59 -33.05
CA GLY A 83 6.67 -2.76 -34.51
C GLY A 83 7.75 -3.72 -35.05
N ARG A 84 8.33 -4.57 -34.19
CA ARG A 84 9.38 -5.51 -34.55
C ARG A 84 8.80 -6.73 -35.23
N PRO A 85 9.44 -7.24 -36.33
CA PRO A 85 9.00 -8.48 -36.96
C PRO A 85 9.14 -9.67 -36.01
N LEU A 86 8.13 -10.56 -36.00
CA LEU A 86 8.11 -11.75 -35.17
C LEU A 86 8.91 -12.89 -35.83
N SER A 87 9.73 -13.59 -35.05
CA SER A 87 10.33 -14.89 -35.42
C SER A 87 9.26 -15.97 -35.58
N ALA A 88 9.63 -17.12 -36.14
CA ALA A 88 8.72 -18.25 -36.34
C ALA A 88 8.10 -18.74 -35.00
N LYS A 89 8.89 -18.81 -33.94
CA LYS A 89 8.40 -19.18 -32.61
C LYS A 89 7.46 -18.11 -32.03
N GLU A 90 7.79 -16.84 -32.16
CA GLU A 90 6.93 -15.74 -31.70
C GLU A 90 5.60 -15.67 -32.47
N LYS A 91 5.59 -15.98 -33.77
CA LYS A 91 4.35 -16.13 -34.56
C LYS A 91 3.47 -17.24 -34.00
N LEU A 92 4.05 -18.41 -33.72
CA LEU A 92 3.31 -19.50 -33.08
C LEU A 92 2.74 -19.08 -31.72
N HIS A 93 3.51 -18.39 -30.88
CA HIS A 93 3.04 -17.86 -29.59
C HIS A 93 1.99 -16.75 -29.78
N HIS A 94 2.11 -15.92 -30.83
CA HIS A 94 1.12 -14.90 -31.15
C HIS A 94 -0.24 -15.54 -31.47
N ASP A 95 -0.25 -16.55 -32.34
CA ASP A 95 -1.47 -17.19 -32.83
C ASP A 95 -2.12 -18.06 -31.74
N THR A 96 -1.33 -18.85 -30.99
CA THR A 96 -1.84 -19.72 -29.92
C THR A 96 -2.19 -18.93 -28.65
N GLY A 97 -1.49 -17.83 -28.38
CA GLY A 97 -1.72 -16.94 -27.26
C GLY A 97 -2.73 -15.83 -27.52
N LEU A 98 -3.24 -15.72 -28.76
CA LEU A 98 -4.15 -14.63 -29.16
C LEU A 98 -3.65 -13.26 -28.69
N VAL A 99 -2.36 -12.97 -28.92
CA VAL A 99 -1.68 -11.80 -28.33
C VAL A 99 -2.30 -10.48 -28.80
N GLY A 100 -2.89 -10.43 -29.99
CA GLY A 100 -3.65 -9.25 -30.44
C GLY A 100 -4.86 -8.93 -29.54
N VAL A 101 -5.54 -9.95 -29.01
CA VAL A 101 -6.63 -9.76 -28.04
C VAL A 101 -6.07 -9.26 -26.71
N LEU A 102 -4.95 -9.82 -26.24
CA LEU A 102 -4.26 -9.37 -25.05
C LEU A 102 -3.84 -7.89 -25.15
N GLN A 103 -3.32 -7.49 -26.32
CA GLN A 103 -2.97 -6.10 -26.62
C GLN A 103 -4.18 -5.18 -26.47
N SER A 104 -5.30 -5.50 -27.13
CA SER A 104 -6.52 -4.68 -27.07
C SER A 104 -7.03 -4.53 -25.62
N LEU A 105 -7.01 -5.61 -24.83
CA LEU A 105 -7.43 -5.59 -23.45
C LEU A 105 -6.54 -4.67 -22.58
N HIS A 106 -5.23 -4.69 -22.82
CA HIS A 106 -4.31 -3.77 -22.13
C HIS A 106 -4.54 -2.32 -22.53
N ASP A 107 -4.67 -2.05 -23.85
CA ASP A 107 -4.85 -0.69 -24.35
C ASP A 107 -6.19 -0.09 -23.85
N GLU A 108 -7.25 -0.89 -23.76
CA GLU A 108 -8.52 -0.49 -23.18
C GLU A 108 -8.42 -0.23 -21.67
N LEU A 109 -7.65 -1.07 -20.94
CA LEU A 109 -7.40 -0.86 -19.51
C LEU A 109 -6.59 0.42 -19.28
N ASP A 110 -5.53 0.63 -20.06
CA ASP A 110 -4.67 1.82 -19.96
C ASP A 110 -5.50 3.10 -20.19
N ALA A 111 -6.35 3.13 -21.23
CA ALA A 111 -7.25 4.25 -21.49
C ALA A 111 -8.22 4.51 -20.33
N ALA A 112 -8.81 3.46 -19.77
CA ALA A 112 -9.73 3.57 -18.62
C ALA A 112 -9.00 4.05 -17.35
N VAL A 113 -7.74 3.64 -17.14
CA VAL A 113 -6.90 4.12 -16.04
C VAL A 113 -6.60 5.62 -16.20
N LEU A 114 -6.20 6.07 -17.38
CA LEU A 114 -6.00 7.50 -17.63
C LEU A 114 -7.27 8.29 -17.38
N GLN A 115 -8.44 7.75 -17.77
CA GLN A 115 -9.73 8.38 -17.47
C GLN A 115 -9.99 8.48 -15.96
N ALA A 116 -9.63 7.46 -15.16
CA ALA A 116 -9.79 7.48 -13.72
C ALA A 116 -8.93 8.54 -13.02
N TYR A 117 -7.80 8.92 -13.63
CA TYR A 117 -6.97 10.03 -13.16
C TYR A 117 -7.41 11.40 -13.73
N GLY A 118 -8.31 11.45 -14.71
CA GLY A 118 -8.62 12.66 -15.46
C GLY A 118 -7.48 13.10 -16.40
N TRP A 119 -6.64 12.16 -16.85
CA TRP A 119 -5.43 12.43 -17.67
C TRP A 119 -5.55 11.90 -19.11
N GLN A 120 -6.76 11.91 -19.67
CA GLN A 120 -7.01 11.47 -21.05
C GLN A 120 -6.23 12.28 -22.09
N ASP A 121 -5.82 13.49 -21.73
CA ASP A 121 -5.00 14.37 -22.56
C ASP A 121 -3.59 13.83 -22.85
N LEU A 122 -3.10 12.87 -22.05
CA LEU A 122 -1.86 12.15 -22.36
C LEU A 122 -1.99 11.27 -23.61
N GLY A 123 -3.20 10.87 -23.98
CA GLY A 123 -3.44 9.96 -25.09
C GLY A 123 -2.89 8.55 -24.88
N ALA A 124 -2.94 7.74 -25.92
CA ALA A 124 -2.40 6.39 -25.91
C ALA A 124 -0.86 6.40 -25.86
N VAL A 125 -0.29 5.35 -25.23
CA VAL A 125 1.16 5.18 -25.14
C VAL A 125 1.75 5.01 -26.56
N PRO A 126 2.72 5.83 -26.98
CA PRO A 126 3.32 5.74 -28.31
C PRO A 126 4.39 4.64 -28.37
N TRP A 127 3.96 3.39 -28.32
CA TRP A 127 4.82 2.23 -28.17
C TRP A 127 5.90 2.08 -29.23
N ALA A 128 5.62 2.46 -30.49
CA ALA A 128 6.53 2.29 -31.61
C ALA A 128 7.63 3.37 -31.69
N ASP A 129 7.47 4.48 -30.99
CA ASP A 129 8.44 5.58 -30.93
C ASP A 129 9.05 5.69 -29.54
N GLU A 130 10.31 5.32 -29.42
CA GLU A 130 11.06 5.31 -28.16
C GLU A 130 11.13 6.71 -27.52
N THR A 131 11.40 7.75 -28.33
CA THR A 131 11.53 9.13 -27.85
C THR A 131 10.19 9.67 -27.35
N ALA A 132 9.12 9.45 -28.13
CA ALA A 132 7.78 9.86 -27.74
C ALA A 132 7.29 9.07 -26.51
N ARG A 133 7.63 7.78 -26.41
CA ARG A 133 7.31 6.93 -25.25
C ARG A 133 8.03 7.41 -23.99
N GLN A 134 9.28 7.81 -24.10
CA GLN A 134 10.02 8.37 -22.98
C GLN A 134 9.39 9.66 -22.50
N ALA A 135 9.11 10.62 -23.40
CA ALA A 135 8.46 11.87 -23.07
C ALA A 135 7.06 11.67 -22.44
N TRP A 136 6.30 10.71 -22.97
CA TRP A 136 5.00 10.31 -22.41
C TRP A 136 5.16 9.76 -20.98
N THR A 137 6.14 8.90 -20.76
CA THR A 137 6.44 8.30 -19.46
C THR A 137 6.87 9.37 -18.45
N GLU A 138 7.71 10.31 -18.84
CA GLU A 138 8.14 11.45 -18.01
C GLU A 138 6.94 12.29 -17.59
N SER A 139 6.05 12.64 -18.52
CA SER A 139 4.84 13.39 -18.24
C SER A 139 3.90 12.65 -17.26
N LEU A 140 3.74 11.34 -17.43
CA LEU A 140 2.97 10.51 -16.51
C LEU A 140 3.58 10.49 -15.11
N LEU A 141 4.90 10.30 -15.01
CA LEU A 141 5.62 10.26 -13.73
C LEU A 141 5.56 11.61 -13.01
N GLU A 142 5.69 12.72 -13.72
CA GLU A 142 5.56 14.07 -13.15
C GLU A 142 4.18 14.27 -12.51
N ARG A 143 3.10 13.87 -13.19
CA ARG A 143 1.74 13.93 -12.64
C ARG A 143 1.57 13.04 -11.41
N LEU A 144 2.11 11.82 -11.44
CA LEU A 144 2.07 10.91 -10.29
C LEU A 144 2.83 11.48 -9.08
N VAL A 145 4.02 12.05 -9.30
CA VAL A 145 4.83 12.69 -8.24
C VAL A 145 4.09 13.87 -7.65
N THR A 146 3.50 14.72 -8.50
CA THR A 146 2.72 15.88 -8.07
C THR A 146 1.50 15.46 -7.24
N LEU A 147 0.77 14.43 -7.68
CA LEU A 147 -0.37 13.91 -6.95
C LEU A 147 0.06 13.31 -5.61
N ASN A 148 1.16 12.55 -5.59
CA ASN A 148 1.71 11.97 -4.36
C ASN A 148 2.15 13.06 -3.36
N ALA A 149 2.85 14.10 -3.81
CA ALA A 149 3.27 15.23 -2.96
C ALA A 149 2.06 15.98 -2.36
N ARG A 150 1.01 16.20 -3.15
CA ARG A 150 -0.24 16.81 -2.66
C ARG A 150 -0.87 15.94 -1.55
N ARG A 151 -0.97 14.62 -1.77
CA ARG A 151 -1.54 13.70 -0.77
C ARG A 151 -0.70 13.60 0.48
N ALA A 152 0.63 13.59 0.36
CA ALA A 152 1.52 13.63 1.53
C ALA A 152 1.30 14.89 2.37
N ALA A 153 1.06 16.05 1.71
CA ALA A 153 0.69 17.27 2.42
C ALA A 153 -0.70 17.19 3.08
N ASP A 154 -1.67 16.50 2.46
CA ASP A 154 -2.99 16.25 3.04
C ASP A 154 -2.89 15.32 4.27
N GLU A 155 -2.09 14.25 4.18
CA GLU A 155 -1.83 13.32 5.29
C GLU A 155 -1.17 14.01 6.47
N ALA A 156 -0.21 14.92 6.22
CA ALA A 156 0.41 15.74 7.26
C ALA A 156 -0.61 16.66 8.00
N ARG A 157 -1.75 16.96 7.35
CA ARG A 157 -2.88 17.70 7.93
C ARG A 157 -3.97 16.79 8.53
N GLY A 158 -3.73 15.47 8.56
CA GLY A 158 -4.65 14.47 9.09
C GLY A 158 -5.69 13.92 8.10
N LEU A 159 -5.62 14.29 6.81
CA LEU A 159 -6.52 13.78 5.79
C LEU A 159 -5.90 12.56 5.11
N VAL A 160 -6.16 11.36 5.64
CA VAL A 160 -5.68 10.09 5.09
C VAL A 160 -6.73 9.50 4.15
N ARG A 161 -6.32 9.17 2.91
CA ARG A 161 -7.16 8.48 1.92
C ARG A 161 -6.84 6.99 1.92
N TRP A 162 -7.64 6.25 2.67
CA TRP A 162 -7.49 4.80 2.75
C TRP A 162 -7.98 4.12 1.46
N LEU A 163 -7.20 3.18 0.92
CA LEU A 163 -7.62 2.37 -0.24
C LEU A 163 -8.76 1.41 0.12
N ARG A 164 -8.76 0.93 1.36
CA ARG A 164 -9.74 -0.01 1.89
C ARG A 164 -10.13 0.41 3.30
N PRO A 165 -10.91 1.50 3.42
CA PRO A 165 -11.24 2.13 4.70
C PRO A 165 -11.93 1.16 5.67
N GLU A 166 -12.69 0.18 5.17
CA GLU A 166 -13.35 -0.84 5.98
C GLU A 166 -12.39 -1.75 6.75
N PHE A 167 -11.13 -1.85 6.30
CA PHE A 167 -10.09 -2.64 6.94
C PHE A 167 -9.01 -1.79 7.60
N GLN A 168 -8.75 -0.61 7.05
CA GLN A 168 -7.63 0.24 7.45
C GLN A 168 -8.04 1.29 8.48
N ASP A 169 -9.33 1.67 8.51
CA ASP A 169 -9.91 2.65 9.45
C ASP A 169 -11.35 2.21 9.86
N PRO A 170 -11.50 1.09 10.56
CA PRO A 170 -12.81 0.53 10.90
C PRO A 170 -13.62 1.43 11.85
N ASP A 171 -12.95 2.22 12.68
CA ASP A 171 -13.61 3.08 13.68
C ASP A 171 -14.32 4.27 13.01
N ARG A 172 -13.80 4.77 11.91
CA ARG A 172 -14.43 5.84 11.12
C ARG A 172 -15.79 5.42 10.55
N ARG A 173 -15.94 4.14 10.21
CA ARG A 173 -17.22 3.59 9.75
C ARG A 173 -18.27 3.55 10.86
N ALA A 174 -17.85 3.23 12.08
CA ALA A 174 -18.74 3.23 13.25
C ALA A 174 -19.29 4.63 13.53
N VAL A 175 -18.44 5.67 13.41
CA VAL A 175 -18.83 7.07 13.56
C VAL A 175 -19.76 7.52 12.43
N ALA A 176 -19.46 7.18 11.18
CA ALA A 176 -20.31 7.54 10.03
C ALA A 176 -21.68 6.85 10.07
N ALA A 177 -21.76 5.61 10.57
CA ALA A 177 -23.02 4.87 10.72
C ALA A 177 -23.87 5.36 11.90
N SER A 178 -23.30 6.09 12.85
CA SER A 178 -23.99 6.65 14.02
C SER A 178 -24.51 8.08 13.82
N ILE A 179 -24.22 8.72 12.69
CA ILE A 179 -24.78 10.05 12.35
C ILE A 179 -26.18 9.82 11.74
N PRO A 180 -27.29 10.30 12.37
CA PRO A 180 -28.62 10.19 11.80
C PRO A 180 -28.68 10.95 10.47
N THR A 181 -29.22 10.33 9.44
CA THR A 181 -29.37 10.88 8.07
C THR A 181 -30.22 12.17 8.02
N ASP A 182 -30.96 12.48 9.06
CA ASP A 182 -31.85 13.64 9.14
C ASP A 182 -31.14 14.98 9.42
N ALA A 183 -29.83 14.96 9.72
CA ALA A 183 -29.06 16.18 10.04
C ALA A 183 -28.51 16.94 8.81
N ILE A 184 -28.68 16.43 7.59
CA ILE A 184 -28.06 17.00 6.39
C ILE A 184 -28.93 18.08 5.70
N HIS A 185 -30.16 18.29 6.15
CA HIS A 185 -31.09 19.24 5.49
C HIS A 185 -31.42 20.53 6.23
N GLN A 186 -30.77 20.86 7.34
CA GLN A 186 -30.96 22.14 8.00
C GLN A 186 -29.62 22.71 8.47
N THR A 187 -28.95 23.50 7.68
CA THR A 187 -28.25 24.72 8.12
C THR A 187 -27.70 25.51 6.93
N GLY A 188 -28.56 26.27 6.30
CA GLY A 188 -28.17 27.49 5.65
C GLY A 188 -28.47 28.63 6.62
N SER A 189 -27.51 29.06 7.39
CA SER A 189 -27.45 30.40 8.01
C SER A 189 -26.08 30.58 8.69
N GLN A 190 -25.32 31.51 8.17
CA GLN A 190 -24.12 32.03 8.81
C GLN A 190 -24.50 32.76 10.12
N PRO A 191 -23.67 32.73 11.15
CA PRO A 191 -23.59 33.80 12.12
C PRO A 191 -22.27 34.59 11.97
N GLU A 192 -22.48 35.90 11.96
CA GLU A 192 -21.44 36.93 11.99
C GLU A 192 -20.56 36.88 13.23
N LEU A 193 -19.31 37.26 13.02
CA LEU A 193 -18.31 37.55 14.05
C LEU A 193 -18.71 38.81 14.84
N GLN A 194 -18.81 38.70 16.16
CA GLN A 194 -18.58 39.82 17.05
C GLN A 194 -17.69 39.37 18.20
N GLY A 195 -16.58 40.09 18.36
CA GLY A 195 -15.59 39.88 19.37
C GLY A 195 -15.98 40.47 20.72
N SER A 196 -15.39 39.96 21.76
CA SER A 196 -15.09 40.72 22.99
C SER A 196 -13.90 40.06 23.71
N VAL A 197 -12.90 40.87 23.89
CA VAL A 197 -11.75 40.64 24.76
C VAL A 197 -12.20 40.89 26.20
N ASP A 198 -11.86 40.03 27.16
CA ASP A 198 -11.45 40.48 28.46
C ASP A 198 -10.54 39.46 29.18
N GLY A 199 -9.56 39.98 29.89
CA GLY A 199 -8.47 39.24 30.48
C GLY A 199 -8.78 38.75 31.89
N GLY A 200 -7.91 37.90 32.42
CA GLY A 200 -7.93 37.43 33.81
C GLY A 200 -6.85 36.40 34.09
N ASP A 201 -5.73 36.86 34.60
CA ASP A 201 -4.71 36.04 35.24
C ASP A 201 -5.26 35.20 36.37
N ALA A 202 -4.84 33.94 36.48
CA ALA A 202 -4.67 33.26 37.75
C ALA A 202 -3.70 32.07 37.61
N ASP A 203 -2.51 32.32 38.07
CA ASP A 203 -1.50 31.39 38.59
C ASP A 203 -2.13 30.40 39.59
N THR A 204 -2.01 29.11 39.35
CA THR A 204 -2.05 28.10 40.39
C THR A 204 -1.37 26.80 39.92
N THR A 205 -0.15 26.61 40.33
CA THR A 205 0.49 25.28 40.38
C THR A 205 -0.19 24.43 41.46
N PRO A 206 -0.41 23.15 41.22
CA PRO A 206 -0.35 22.16 42.29
C PRO A 206 0.69 21.07 41.99
N ASP A 207 1.64 21.07 42.82
CA ASP A 207 2.18 20.00 43.67
C ASP A 207 2.18 18.56 43.13
N SER A 208 3.40 18.06 43.20
CA SER A 208 3.85 16.69 43.11
C SER A 208 2.89 15.68 43.79
N ALA A 209 2.26 14.84 42.99
CA ALA A 209 1.67 13.60 43.49
C ALA A 209 2.48 12.39 42.95
N THR A 210 3.30 11.87 43.83
CA THR A 210 3.98 10.58 43.75
C THR A 210 2.93 9.47 43.56
N ALA A 211 2.67 9.03 42.35
CA ALA A 211 1.88 7.83 42.10
C ALA A 211 2.77 6.59 42.32
N SER A 212 2.56 5.96 43.46
CA SER A 212 3.03 4.63 43.82
C SER A 212 2.61 3.63 42.73
N SER A 213 3.57 3.17 41.94
CA SER A 213 3.35 2.05 40.97
C SER A 213 3.28 0.75 41.78
N ALA A 214 2.07 0.21 41.93
CA ALA A 214 1.90 -1.19 42.27
C ALA A 214 2.54 -2.08 41.17
N PRO A 215 3.24 -3.18 41.53
CA PRO A 215 3.84 -4.05 40.53
C PRO A 215 2.74 -4.70 39.69
N ILE A 216 2.72 -4.40 38.37
CA ILE A 216 1.90 -5.10 37.41
C ILE A 216 2.42 -6.54 37.36
N VAL A 217 1.65 -7.49 37.86
CA VAL A 217 1.93 -8.93 37.72
C VAL A 217 1.78 -9.27 36.24
N VAL A 218 2.89 -9.24 35.50
CA VAL A 218 2.93 -9.66 34.11
C VAL A 218 2.76 -11.19 34.08
N GLU A 219 1.61 -11.65 33.61
CA GLU A 219 1.35 -13.07 33.44
C GLU A 219 2.28 -13.62 32.33
N ARG A 220 3.31 -14.37 32.72
CA ARG A 220 4.32 -14.88 31.80
C ARG A 220 3.75 -16.02 30.95
N ARG A 221 3.71 -15.81 29.64
CA ARG A 221 3.27 -16.83 28.66
C ARG A 221 4.38 -17.85 28.38
N PRO A 222 4.05 -19.13 28.08
CA PRO A 222 5.05 -20.08 27.63
C PRO A 222 5.64 -19.65 26.30
N TRP A 223 6.97 -19.79 26.13
CA TRP A 223 7.64 -19.51 24.87
C TRP A 223 7.25 -20.59 23.83
N PRO A 224 6.70 -20.23 22.65
CA PRO A 224 6.29 -21.19 21.65
C PRO A 224 7.47 -21.98 21.05
N ALA A 225 7.20 -23.20 20.58
CA ALA A 225 8.22 -24.05 19.98
C ALA A 225 8.56 -23.63 18.54
N ASP A 226 7.56 -23.22 17.78
CA ASP A 226 7.66 -22.93 16.35
C ASP A 226 7.93 -21.45 16.07
N LEU A 227 8.79 -21.19 15.08
CA LEU A 227 9.21 -19.83 14.72
C LEU A 227 8.03 -18.92 14.34
N PRO A 228 7.05 -19.34 13.53
CA PRO A 228 5.88 -18.49 13.21
C PRO A 228 5.09 -18.08 14.46
N GLU A 229 4.93 -18.99 15.41
CA GLU A 229 4.24 -18.70 16.68
C GLU A 229 5.08 -17.82 17.61
N GLN A 230 6.41 -17.98 17.62
CA GLN A 230 7.32 -17.09 18.33
C GLN A 230 7.20 -15.64 17.80
N MET A 231 7.17 -15.47 16.48
CA MET A 231 6.98 -14.16 15.84
C MET A 231 5.62 -13.55 16.20
N ARG A 232 4.54 -14.36 16.15
CA ARG A 232 3.20 -13.90 16.50
C ARG A 232 3.13 -13.46 17.97
N ALA A 233 3.60 -14.30 18.89
CA ALA A 233 3.59 -14.02 20.33
C ALA A 233 4.41 -12.77 20.67
N THR A 234 5.56 -12.58 20.03
CA THR A 234 6.39 -11.37 20.19
C THR A 234 5.67 -10.11 19.67
N ALA A 235 5.04 -10.21 18.50
CA ALA A 235 4.26 -9.09 17.93
C ALA A 235 3.04 -8.74 18.79
N GLU A 236 2.36 -9.72 19.38
CA GLU A 236 1.24 -9.50 20.29
C GLU A 236 1.66 -8.75 21.57
N VAL A 237 2.81 -9.09 22.15
CA VAL A 237 3.33 -8.39 23.34
C VAL A 237 3.68 -6.94 22.97
N LEU A 238 4.31 -6.69 21.81
CA LEU A 238 4.59 -5.32 21.34
C LEU A 238 3.30 -4.54 21.07
N ALA A 239 2.27 -5.19 20.52
CA ALA A 239 0.98 -4.55 20.25
C ALA A 239 0.19 -4.23 21.51
N ALA A 240 0.34 -5.03 22.57
CA ALA A 240 -0.33 -4.82 23.85
C ALA A 240 0.36 -3.78 24.74
N SER A 241 1.62 -3.43 24.44
CA SER A 241 2.38 -2.43 25.21
C SER A 241 2.13 -1.02 24.72
N PRO A 242 1.72 -0.09 25.58
CA PRO A 242 1.56 1.32 25.23
C PRO A 242 2.89 2.09 25.11
N ILE A 243 4.01 1.47 25.53
CA ILE A 243 5.34 2.06 25.52
C ILE A 243 6.33 1.15 24.79
N PRO A 244 7.39 1.73 24.19
CA PRO A 244 8.45 0.92 23.57
C PRO A 244 9.16 0.03 24.60
N LEU A 245 9.33 -1.26 24.29
CA LEU A 245 9.94 -2.27 25.14
C LEU A 245 11.39 -2.53 24.76
N SER A 246 12.29 -2.66 25.76
CA SER A 246 13.61 -3.23 25.55
C SER A 246 13.54 -4.76 25.40
N ILE A 247 14.57 -5.37 24.84
CA ILE A 247 14.64 -6.84 24.67
C ILE A 247 14.50 -7.56 26.02
N ASP A 248 15.09 -7.01 27.07
CA ASP A 248 15.05 -7.61 28.41
C ASP A 248 13.64 -7.57 29.00
N VAL A 249 12.95 -6.42 28.89
CA VAL A 249 11.57 -6.27 29.34
C VAL A 249 10.63 -7.17 28.53
N LEU A 250 10.82 -7.24 27.21
CA LEU A 250 10.05 -8.14 26.35
C LEU A 250 10.28 -9.61 26.72
N ALA A 251 11.49 -10.00 27.10
CA ALA A 251 11.80 -11.35 27.55
C ALA A 251 11.10 -11.71 28.89
N GLU A 252 10.74 -10.73 29.72
CA GLU A 252 10.01 -10.99 30.97
C GLU A 252 8.57 -11.46 30.77
N HIS A 253 7.98 -11.17 29.60
CA HIS A 253 6.64 -11.64 29.24
C HIS A 253 6.57 -13.12 28.92
N PHE A 254 7.72 -13.78 28.77
CA PHE A 254 7.78 -15.19 28.40
C PHE A 254 8.51 -16.05 29.43
N LYS A 255 8.12 -17.32 29.50
CA LYS A 255 8.82 -18.38 30.26
C LYS A 255 9.13 -19.54 29.30
N GLY A 256 10.36 -20.05 29.33
CA GLY A 256 10.79 -21.16 28.49
C GLY A 256 12.10 -21.77 28.97
N GLN A 257 12.39 -22.98 28.51
CA GLN A 257 13.68 -23.63 28.72
C GLN A 257 14.61 -23.41 27.53
N GLY A 258 15.92 -23.39 27.76
CA GLY A 258 16.91 -23.25 26.69
C GLY A 258 17.23 -21.81 26.28
N PRO A 259 18.05 -21.64 25.23
CA PRO A 259 18.63 -20.33 24.84
C PRO A 259 17.68 -19.48 23.99
N TRP A 260 16.37 -19.57 24.18
CA TRP A 260 15.36 -18.88 23.38
C TRP A 260 15.52 -17.34 23.38
N LYS A 261 16.00 -16.77 24.50
CA LYS A 261 16.27 -15.32 24.59
C LYS A 261 17.26 -14.83 23.53
N LYS A 262 18.21 -15.68 23.10
CA LYS A 262 19.17 -15.35 22.04
C LYS A 262 18.52 -15.18 20.66
N ARG A 263 17.30 -15.68 20.47
CA ARG A 263 16.54 -15.56 19.22
C ARG A 263 15.70 -14.29 19.16
N LEU A 264 15.40 -13.64 20.28
CA LEU A 264 14.58 -12.43 20.33
C LEU A 264 15.10 -11.30 19.43
N PRO A 265 16.40 -10.96 19.41
CA PRO A 265 16.92 -9.93 18.51
C PRO A 265 16.61 -10.24 17.05
N GLN A 266 16.84 -11.48 16.61
CA GLN A 266 16.58 -11.90 15.22
C GLN A 266 15.08 -11.87 14.87
N ILE A 267 14.21 -12.26 15.83
CA ILE A 267 12.75 -12.18 15.65
C ILE A 267 12.32 -10.71 15.53
N LEU A 268 12.85 -9.81 16.35
CA LEU A 268 12.53 -8.39 16.30
C LEU A 268 13.00 -7.73 15.01
N GLU A 269 14.22 -8.05 14.54
CA GLU A 269 14.71 -7.61 13.23
C GLU A 269 13.84 -8.15 12.08
N THR A 270 13.38 -9.38 12.19
CA THR A 270 12.45 -9.95 11.20
C THR A 270 11.09 -9.25 11.25
N LEU A 271 10.55 -8.97 12.44
CA LEU A 271 9.30 -8.22 12.60
C LEU A 271 9.43 -6.77 12.08
N GLU A 272 10.59 -6.13 12.26
CA GLU A 272 10.90 -4.83 11.66
C GLU A 272 10.92 -4.93 10.14
N ALA A 273 11.62 -5.91 9.59
CA ALA A 273 11.72 -6.12 8.15
C ALA A 273 10.36 -6.39 7.48
N VAL A 274 9.41 -7.01 8.21
CA VAL A 274 8.04 -7.23 7.73
C VAL A 274 7.06 -6.12 8.14
N GLY A 275 7.54 -5.02 8.74
CA GLY A 275 6.74 -3.86 9.11
C GLY A 275 5.76 -4.11 10.25
N ARG A 276 6.08 -5.01 11.19
CA ARG A 276 5.28 -5.30 12.38
C ARG A 276 5.89 -4.79 13.68
N ALA A 277 7.13 -4.31 13.63
CA ALA A 277 7.80 -3.65 14.74
C ALA A 277 8.61 -2.46 14.24
N ILE A 278 8.77 -1.46 15.08
CA ILE A 278 9.60 -0.28 14.84
C ILE A 278 10.68 -0.24 15.91
N LYS A 279 11.90 0.00 15.47
CA LYS A 279 13.06 0.18 16.33
C LYS A 279 13.17 1.65 16.74
N VAL A 280 13.13 1.92 18.03
CA VAL A 280 13.22 3.27 18.61
C VAL A 280 14.53 3.36 19.39
N PRO A 281 15.53 4.10 18.91
CA PRO A 281 16.75 4.35 19.67
C PRO A 281 16.46 5.42 20.75
N GLU A 282 16.65 5.08 22.01
CA GLU A 282 16.46 5.97 23.13
C GLU A 282 17.64 5.87 24.11
N ALA A 283 18.37 6.95 24.32
CA ALA A 283 19.49 7.06 25.28
C ALA A 283 20.53 5.90 25.19
N GLY A 284 20.84 5.41 23.99
CA GLY A 284 21.80 4.33 23.80
C GLY A 284 21.22 2.91 24.00
N ILE A 285 19.94 2.78 24.34
CA ILE A 285 19.23 1.51 24.44
C ILE A 285 18.25 1.40 23.28
N VAL A 286 18.26 0.25 22.62
CA VAL A 286 17.30 -0.03 21.54
C VAL A 286 16.02 -0.56 22.16
N ARG A 287 14.90 0.12 21.87
CA ARG A 287 13.55 -0.31 22.25
C ARG A 287 12.73 -0.63 21.02
N TRP A 288 11.68 -1.39 21.21
CA TRP A 288 10.83 -1.85 20.13
C TRP A 288 9.36 -1.56 20.46
N THR A 289 8.63 -1.13 19.45
CA THR A 289 7.18 -0.90 19.53
C THR A 289 6.50 -1.52 18.32
N ARG A 290 5.19 -1.62 18.35
CA ARG A 290 4.43 -2.02 17.16
C ARG A 290 4.62 -1.00 16.03
N ALA A 291 4.60 -1.44 14.80
CA ALA A 291 4.54 -0.59 13.63
C ALA A 291 3.11 -0.08 13.38
#